data_1be5802183ba434cb98b46d077ec99c9
#
_entry.id   1be5802183ba434cb98b46d077ec99c9
#
_cell.length_a   1.000
_cell.length_b   1.000
_cell.length_c   1.000
_cell.angle_alpha   90.00
_cell.angle_beta   90.00
_cell.angle_gamma   90.00
#
_symmetry.space_group_name_H-M   'P 1'
#
loop_
_entity.id
_entity.type
_entity.pdbx_description
1 polymer ?
#
loop_
_entity_poly.entity_id
_entity_poly.type
_entity_poly.pdbx_seq_one_letter_code
_entity_poly.pdbx_strand_id
1 'polypeptide(L)'
;MPRISRRQLLHAGLGTAALGLLSGCATPGTRSVNAAPTIASVPGQKITIEYWSWLKNLQPVADIWNAANPNVQVKTVWIPGGNQGGYPKLYSALAAGGGPDLAHVEYGVIPSFMMVNGLVDLTRYGADEFAGRYDKTLWSQSSYAGGVYGIPQDSGPMATFYQPEILDKVGATAPTSWDEWAQVAAELRKAKSYMDCFPLAEAGFFTALAAQAGAQWFRADADGWIINMTDDATMKVARFFDQAIDQDLVQTDFGAYSPGWFAAAGKGEIASLTSASWGDALVKGISGGAGKWKVAAMPRWGASGFGSSYLGGSAVSVLANSRHPRESLEFAAWLTSTQQGVDAEIEHCGIGWSPATDVIGTARQQPSEFFSGQNYNQDIFAPAALEQNTQWSWWPSQQQSFNILSDGFRFKASGTSLVDTVVDAEQKIMTVFKNSGLSIRKESA
;
A
#
# COMPACT_ATOMS: atom_id res chain seq x y z
N MET A 1 48.25 1.93 22.74
CA MET A 1 47.06 2.80 22.74
C MET A 1 45.87 1.98 23.18
N PRO A 2 45.29 2.24 24.34
CA PRO A 2 44.18 1.45 24.86
C PRO A 2 42.86 1.87 24.16
N ARG A 3 42.04 0.88 23.75
CA ARG A 3 40.73 1.06 23.13
C ARG A 3 39.71 1.45 24.22
N ILE A 4 39.12 2.63 24.09
CA ILE A 4 38.03 3.12 24.96
C ILE A 4 36.73 2.42 24.53
N SER A 5 36.09 1.72 25.48
CA SER A 5 34.83 1.02 25.24
C SER A 5 33.63 1.99 25.28
N ARG A 6 32.60 1.70 24.48
CA ARG A 6 31.37 2.51 24.40
C ARG A 6 30.61 2.72 25.72
N ARG A 7 30.97 1.99 26.77
CA ARG A 7 30.40 2.12 28.12
C ARG A 7 31.01 3.29 28.96
N GLN A 8 32.17 3.80 28.57
CA GLN A 8 32.87 4.86 29.35
C GLN A 8 32.51 6.30 28.94
N LEU A 9 31.75 6.47 27.84
CA LEU A 9 31.29 7.79 27.37
C LEU A 9 29.96 8.24 28.00
N LEU A 10 29.33 7.43 28.87
CA LEU A 10 28.03 7.73 29.50
C LEU A 10 28.13 8.28 30.93
N HIS A 11 29.34 8.54 31.46
CA HIS A 11 29.53 8.93 32.85
C HIS A 11 30.25 10.29 33.10
N ALA A 12 30.27 11.17 32.10
CA ALA A 12 30.81 12.53 32.31
C ALA A 12 29.72 13.58 32.04
N GLY A 13 28.94 13.90 33.04
CA GLY A 13 27.91 14.94 32.94
C GLY A 13 26.98 15.04 34.17
N LEU A 14 27.51 14.97 35.38
CA LEU A 14 26.77 15.31 36.61
C LEU A 14 27.19 16.70 37.08
N GLY A 15 26.34 17.64 36.84
CA GLY A 15 26.36 18.99 37.42
C GLY A 15 25.01 19.30 38.06
N THR A 16 25.04 19.45 39.38
CA THR A 16 24.02 19.70 40.39
C THR A 16 22.98 20.77 40.06
N ALA A 17 21.68 20.51 40.34
CA ALA A 17 20.73 21.44 40.97
C ALA A 17 19.45 20.71 41.45
N ALA A 18 19.26 20.72 42.68
CA ALA A 18 18.19 20.67 43.71
C ALA A 18 16.73 20.33 43.34
N LEU A 19 16.23 19.28 44.03
CA LEU A 19 14.99 19.14 44.82
C LEU A 19 13.63 19.65 44.25
N GLY A 20 12.76 18.67 43.94
CA GLY A 20 11.32 18.82 43.91
C GLY A 20 10.68 17.43 43.86
N LEU A 21 10.41 16.83 45.03
CA LEU A 21 9.67 15.57 45.17
C LEU A 21 8.18 15.80 44.84
N LEU A 22 7.65 15.18 43.81
CA LEU A 22 6.24 14.80 43.72
C LEU A 22 6.18 13.41 43.06
N SER A 23 5.76 12.47 43.89
CA SER A 23 5.46 11.09 43.54
C SER A 23 4.28 11.05 42.59
N GLY A 24 4.52 10.67 41.33
CA GLY A 24 3.49 10.31 40.37
C GLY A 24 3.81 8.91 39.86
N CYS A 25 2.93 7.96 40.12
CA CYS A 25 2.98 6.61 39.54
C CYS A 25 3.07 6.70 38.03
N ALA A 26 4.23 6.40 37.48
CA ALA A 26 4.40 6.29 36.04
C ALA A 26 3.83 4.95 35.57
N THR A 27 2.73 5.01 34.86
CA THR A 27 2.27 3.91 34.01
C THR A 27 3.30 3.71 32.88
N PRO A 28 3.78 2.49 32.60
CA PRO A 28 4.70 2.26 31.50
C PRO A 28 3.92 2.38 30.17
N GLY A 29 4.28 3.31 29.31
CA GLY A 29 3.80 3.24 27.94
C GLY A 29 3.49 4.50 27.16
N THR A 30 3.80 5.69 27.65
CA THR A 30 3.73 6.88 26.80
C THR A 30 5.12 7.51 26.65
N ARG A 31 5.90 7.01 25.68
CA ARG A 31 6.98 7.85 25.15
C ARG A 31 6.30 9.07 24.50
N SER A 32 6.46 10.23 25.10
CA SER A 32 6.10 11.48 24.48
C SER A 32 6.92 11.58 23.18
N VAL A 33 6.26 11.39 22.05
CA VAL A 33 6.84 11.76 20.76
C VAL A 33 7.05 13.27 20.86
N ASN A 34 8.29 13.73 20.76
CA ASN A 34 8.58 15.16 20.71
C ASN A 34 7.83 15.73 19.51
N ALA A 35 6.80 16.53 19.76
CA ALA A 35 6.15 17.26 18.69
C ALA A 35 7.20 18.17 18.05
N ALA A 36 7.33 18.12 16.75
CA ALA A 36 8.07 19.14 16.04
C ALA A 36 7.52 20.52 16.47
N PRO A 37 8.36 21.51 16.76
CA PRO A 37 7.87 22.80 17.17
C PRO A 37 6.99 23.39 16.09
N THR A 38 5.73 23.68 16.40
CA THR A 38 4.83 24.38 15.52
C THR A 38 5.34 25.81 15.41
N ILE A 39 5.91 26.16 14.26
CA ILE A 39 6.13 27.57 13.96
C ILE A 39 4.77 28.09 13.46
N ALA A 40 4.09 28.85 14.29
CA ALA A 40 2.86 29.53 13.87
C ALA A 40 3.16 30.34 12.61
N SER A 41 2.37 30.15 11.55
CA SER A 41 2.50 30.95 10.35
C SER A 41 2.31 32.43 10.71
N VAL A 42 3.34 33.24 10.43
CA VAL A 42 3.25 34.68 10.64
C VAL A 42 2.41 35.24 9.47
N PRO A 43 1.32 35.98 9.74
CA PRO A 43 0.51 36.58 8.68
C PRO A 43 1.39 37.37 7.71
N GLY A 44 1.31 37.05 6.41
CA GLY A 44 2.12 37.63 5.36
C GLY A 44 3.49 36.99 5.08
N GLN A 45 3.92 36.01 5.86
CA GLN A 45 5.11 35.22 5.57
C GLN A 45 4.79 34.16 4.51
N LYS A 46 5.59 34.13 3.42
CA LYS A 46 5.50 33.06 2.43
C LYS A 46 6.16 31.79 2.97
N ILE A 47 5.41 30.70 2.95
CA ILE A 47 5.86 29.35 3.31
C ILE A 47 6.00 28.55 2.01
N THR A 48 7.05 27.76 1.89
CA THR A 48 7.19 26.76 0.84
C THR A 48 7.28 25.38 1.48
N ILE A 49 6.34 24.53 1.14
CA ILE A 49 6.26 23.12 1.53
C ILE A 49 6.87 22.30 0.41
N GLU A 50 7.77 21.38 0.72
CA GLU A 50 8.33 20.45 -0.25
C GLU A 50 7.63 19.10 -0.12
N TYR A 51 7.11 18.55 -1.23
CA TYR A 51 6.46 17.24 -1.29
C TYR A 51 7.24 16.28 -2.20
N TRP A 52 7.80 15.22 -1.62
CA TRP A 52 8.47 14.15 -2.35
C TRP A 52 7.49 13.01 -2.67
N SER A 53 7.33 12.72 -3.96
CA SER A 53 6.39 11.70 -4.43
C SER A 53 6.95 10.98 -5.66
N TRP A 54 6.55 9.74 -5.87
CA TRP A 54 6.81 8.99 -7.11
C TRP A 54 5.74 9.24 -8.18
N LEU A 55 4.69 9.98 -7.88
CA LEU A 55 3.74 10.41 -8.89
C LEU A 55 4.43 11.36 -9.86
N LYS A 56 4.39 11.00 -11.13
CA LYS A 56 4.89 11.89 -12.20
C LYS A 56 3.89 13.02 -12.42
N ASN A 57 4.37 14.17 -12.86
CA ASN A 57 3.55 15.35 -13.18
C ASN A 57 2.71 15.89 -12.01
N LEU A 58 3.19 15.75 -10.78
CA LEU A 58 2.48 16.25 -9.60
C LEU A 58 2.58 17.78 -9.45
N GLN A 59 3.59 18.44 -10.04
CA GLN A 59 3.72 19.90 -9.93
C GLN A 59 2.55 20.67 -10.55
N PRO A 60 1.99 20.31 -11.73
CA PRO A 60 0.77 20.95 -12.24
C PRO A 60 -0.41 20.88 -11.27
N VAL A 61 -0.55 19.80 -10.51
CA VAL A 61 -1.57 19.68 -9.46
C VAL A 61 -1.29 20.67 -8.32
N ALA A 62 -0.03 20.74 -7.85
CA ALA A 62 0.37 21.68 -6.81
C ALA A 62 0.21 23.14 -7.26
N ASP A 63 0.38 23.44 -8.54
CA ASP A 63 0.24 24.81 -9.08
C ASP A 63 -1.21 25.32 -9.01
N ILE A 64 -2.20 24.41 -9.05
CA ILE A 64 -3.61 24.76 -8.80
C ILE A 64 -3.79 25.26 -7.37
N TRP A 65 -3.23 24.52 -6.38
CA TRP A 65 -3.21 24.98 -4.99
C TRP A 65 -2.47 26.30 -4.83
N ASN A 66 -1.28 26.40 -5.43
CA ASN A 66 -0.40 27.56 -5.33
C ASN A 66 -1.07 28.84 -5.83
N ALA A 67 -1.87 28.76 -6.91
CA ALA A 67 -2.62 29.89 -7.44
C ALA A 67 -3.67 30.40 -6.45
N ALA A 68 -4.31 29.51 -5.69
CA ALA A 68 -5.33 29.83 -4.70
C ALA A 68 -4.72 30.22 -3.34
N ASN A 69 -3.48 29.84 -3.06
CA ASN A 69 -2.84 29.98 -1.75
C ASN A 69 -1.48 30.70 -1.85
N PRO A 70 -1.44 32.03 -2.14
CA PRO A 70 -0.20 32.75 -2.43
C PRO A 70 0.80 32.77 -1.28
N ASN A 71 0.37 32.52 -0.04
CA ASN A 71 1.22 32.50 1.14
C ASN A 71 1.74 31.10 1.52
N VAL A 72 1.14 30.04 0.97
CA VAL A 72 1.54 28.63 1.23
C VAL A 72 1.73 27.94 -0.11
N GLN A 73 2.96 27.92 -0.57
CA GLN A 73 3.34 27.35 -1.86
C GLN A 73 3.82 25.92 -1.68
N VAL A 74 3.47 25.03 -2.61
CA VAL A 74 3.93 23.65 -2.63
C VAL A 74 4.84 23.43 -3.82
N LYS A 75 6.02 22.89 -3.57
CA LYS A 75 6.98 22.44 -4.55
C LYS A 75 7.06 20.92 -4.52
N THR A 76 6.83 20.27 -5.64
CA THR A 76 6.94 18.82 -5.72
C THR A 76 8.32 18.39 -6.21
N VAL A 77 8.80 17.26 -5.69
CA VAL A 77 10.05 16.62 -6.13
C VAL A 77 9.74 15.17 -6.43
N TRP A 78 9.99 14.78 -7.67
CA TRP A 78 9.87 13.37 -8.04
C TRP A 78 10.99 12.55 -7.42
N ILE A 79 10.65 11.41 -6.83
CA ILE A 79 11.58 10.39 -6.34
C ILE A 79 11.18 9.03 -6.94
N PRO A 80 12.08 8.04 -7.02
CA PRO A 80 11.70 6.68 -7.38
C PRO A 80 10.61 6.14 -6.45
N GLY A 81 9.85 5.15 -6.91
CA GLY A 81 8.89 4.43 -6.09
C GLY A 81 9.51 3.91 -4.79
N GLY A 82 8.75 3.84 -3.72
CA GLY A 82 9.26 3.61 -2.37
C GLY A 82 10.31 2.52 -2.29
N ASN A 83 9.96 1.31 -2.76
CA ASN A 83 10.86 0.14 -2.77
C ASN A 83 11.95 0.17 -3.86
N GLN A 84 11.85 1.09 -4.81
CA GLN A 84 12.83 1.29 -5.88
C GLN A 84 13.87 2.36 -5.52
N GLY A 85 13.98 2.74 -4.24
CA GLY A 85 14.95 3.70 -3.73
C GLY A 85 14.37 4.94 -3.04
N GLY A 86 13.06 5.16 -3.13
CA GLY A 86 12.38 6.29 -2.49
C GLY A 86 12.47 6.25 -0.96
N TYR A 87 12.15 5.11 -0.34
CA TYR A 87 12.24 4.98 1.12
C TYR A 87 13.66 5.13 1.67
N PRO A 88 14.71 4.49 1.12
CA PRO A 88 16.08 4.75 1.53
C PRO A 88 16.46 6.23 1.46
N LYS A 89 16.00 6.96 0.44
CA LYS A 89 16.23 8.40 0.30
C LYS A 89 15.54 9.19 1.41
N LEU A 90 14.28 8.86 1.73
CA LEU A 90 13.52 9.48 2.82
C LEU A 90 14.15 9.20 4.19
N TYR A 91 14.52 7.95 4.48
CA TYR A 91 15.21 7.60 5.74
C TYR A 91 16.55 8.32 5.89
N SER A 92 17.31 8.44 4.80
CA SER A 92 18.59 9.17 4.81
C SER A 92 18.40 10.66 5.08
N ALA A 93 17.36 11.27 4.49
CA ALA A 93 17.02 12.67 4.71
C ALA A 93 16.57 12.92 6.17
N LEU A 94 15.73 12.06 6.73
CA LEU A 94 15.31 12.11 8.13
C LEU A 94 16.50 11.99 9.08
N ALA A 95 17.40 11.04 8.84
CA ALA A 95 18.59 10.84 9.65
C ALA A 95 19.57 12.03 9.61
N ALA A 96 19.60 12.77 8.49
CA ALA A 96 20.39 13.99 8.35
C ALA A 96 19.72 15.23 8.99
N GLY A 97 18.53 15.09 9.57
CA GLY A 97 17.79 16.22 10.17
C GLY A 97 17.15 17.16 9.12
N GLY A 98 16.98 16.71 7.89
CA GLY A 98 16.39 17.45 6.76
C GLY A 98 15.34 16.61 6.03
N GLY A 99 15.09 16.94 4.79
CA GLY A 99 14.12 16.26 3.93
C GLY A 99 12.91 17.13 3.63
N PRO A 100 11.90 16.57 2.93
CA PRO A 100 10.68 17.30 2.59
C PRO A 100 9.77 17.48 3.80
N ASP A 101 8.77 18.34 3.67
CA ASP A 101 7.67 18.45 4.62
C ASP A 101 6.71 17.28 4.46
N LEU A 102 6.41 16.94 3.20
CA LEU A 102 5.48 15.88 2.82
C LEU A 102 6.19 14.76 2.05
N ALA A 103 5.79 13.54 2.33
CA ALA A 103 6.22 12.36 1.58
C ALA A 103 5.02 11.49 1.20
N HIS A 104 5.09 10.91 0.00
CA HIS A 104 4.21 9.84 -0.42
C HIS A 104 4.66 8.56 0.27
N VAL A 105 3.77 7.90 1.04
CA VAL A 105 4.09 6.71 1.85
C VAL A 105 2.97 5.68 1.71
N GLU A 106 3.31 4.46 1.31
CA GLU A 106 2.34 3.36 1.29
C GLU A 106 1.87 3.03 2.71
N TYR A 107 0.59 2.68 2.88
CA TYR A 107 0.01 2.34 4.19
C TYR A 107 0.84 1.30 4.94
N GLY A 108 1.30 0.26 4.25
CA GLY A 108 2.09 -0.81 4.84
C GLY A 108 3.46 -0.38 5.37
N VAL A 109 3.95 0.78 4.96
CA VAL A 109 5.27 1.28 5.38
C VAL A 109 5.17 2.33 6.50
N ILE A 110 3.99 2.89 6.74
CA ILE A 110 3.76 3.85 7.85
C ILE A 110 4.31 3.31 9.18
N PRO A 111 4.01 2.05 9.61
CA PRO A 111 4.57 1.52 10.86
C PRO A 111 6.11 1.52 10.91
N SER A 112 6.78 1.30 9.77
CA SER A 112 8.25 1.33 9.71
C SER A 112 8.81 2.74 9.91
N PHE A 113 8.17 3.77 9.36
CA PHE A 113 8.52 5.17 9.63
C PHE A 113 8.26 5.56 11.08
N MET A 114 7.18 5.07 11.68
CA MET A 114 6.87 5.30 13.09
C MET A 114 7.95 4.74 14.01
N MET A 115 8.52 3.57 13.70
CA MET A 115 9.61 2.98 14.51
C MET A 115 10.84 3.87 14.62
N VAL A 116 11.10 4.72 13.64
CA VAL A 116 12.20 5.69 13.66
C VAL A 116 11.76 7.09 14.06
N ASN A 117 10.52 7.25 14.54
CA ASN A 117 9.87 8.54 14.83
C ASN A 117 9.94 9.49 13.60
N GLY A 118 9.77 8.95 12.40
CA GLY A 118 9.96 9.66 11.14
C GLY A 118 8.73 10.44 10.66
N LEU A 119 7.56 10.27 11.29
CA LEU A 119 6.29 10.92 10.92
C LEU A 119 5.74 11.77 12.06
N VAL A 120 5.02 12.81 11.69
CA VAL A 120 4.25 13.66 12.61
C VAL A 120 2.92 12.99 12.93
N ASP A 121 2.53 13.00 14.21
CA ASP A 121 1.16 12.72 14.63
C ASP A 121 0.28 13.95 14.29
N LEU A 122 -0.53 13.81 13.25
CA LEU A 122 -1.35 14.89 12.68
C LEU A 122 -2.59 15.21 13.52
N THR A 123 -2.98 14.38 14.49
CA THR A 123 -4.10 14.71 15.40
C THR A 123 -3.82 16.01 16.17
N ARG A 124 -2.55 16.28 16.46
CA ARG A 124 -2.09 17.52 17.12
C ARG A 124 -2.30 18.77 16.26
N TYR A 125 -2.54 18.59 14.98
CA TYR A 125 -2.73 19.66 13.99
C TYR A 125 -4.14 19.68 13.40
N GLY A 126 -5.07 18.89 13.98
CA GLY A 126 -6.48 18.87 13.62
C GLY A 126 -6.85 17.89 12.51
N ALA A 127 -6.08 16.81 12.32
CA ALA A 127 -6.40 15.79 11.29
C ALA A 127 -7.79 15.18 11.48
N ASP A 128 -8.28 15.06 12.72
CA ASP A 128 -9.60 14.49 13.02
C ASP A 128 -10.75 15.27 12.37
N GLU A 129 -10.56 16.57 12.05
CA GLU A 129 -11.54 17.39 11.33
C GLU A 129 -11.81 16.87 9.91
N PHE A 130 -10.87 16.12 9.35
CA PHE A 130 -10.94 15.59 7.99
C PHE A 130 -11.41 14.12 7.94
N ALA A 131 -11.42 13.40 9.06
CA ALA A 131 -11.69 11.96 9.11
C ALA A 131 -13.00 11.56 8.38
N GLY A 132 -14.04 12.38 8.53
CA GLY A 132 -15.34 12.12 7.90
C GLY A 132 -15.37 12.23 6.37
N ARG A 133 -14.31 12.69 5.74
CA ARG A 133 -14.19 12.81 4.27
C ARG A 133 -13.67 11.53 3.62
N TYR A 134 -13.11 10.60 4.41
CA TYR A 134 -12.39 9.46 3.91
C TYR A 134 -13.09 8.14 4.25
N ASP A 135 -12.85 7.13 3.44
CA ASP A 135 -13.21 5.77 3.77
C ASP A 135 -12.61 5.37 5.13
N LYS A 136 -13.44 4.79 6.00
CA LYS A 136 -13.05 4.46 7.38
C LYS A 136 -11.93 3.43 7.45
N THR A 137 -11.90 2.48 6.51
CA THR A 137 -10.86 1.44 6.46
C THR A 137 -9.52 2.07 6.08
N LEU A 138 -9.50 2.95 5.07
CA LEU A 138 -8.28 3.64 4.64
C LEU A 138 -7.78 4.63 5.69
N TRP A 139 -8.69 5.34 6.35
CA TRP A 139 -8.33 6.19 7.49
C TRP A 139 -7.70 5.39 8.62
N SER A 140 -8.25 4.19 8.93
CA SER A 140 -7.68 3.32 9.96
C SER A 140 -6.29 2.78 9.60
N GLN A 141 -5.99 2.56 8.31
CA GLN A 141 -4.68 2.11 7.86
C GLN A 141 -3.58 3.18 7.98
N SER A 142 -3.94 4.45 8.11
CA SER A 142 -3.00 5.55 8.40
C SER A 142 -3.02 6.00 9.85
N SER A 143 -3.82 5.32 10.71
CA SER A 143 -4.02 5.67 12.12
C SER A 143 -3.50 4.57 13.03
N TYR A 144 -2.68 4.92 14.02
CA TYR A 144 -2.07 3.96 14.95
C TYR A 144 -2.01 4.54 16.35
N ALA A 145 -2.35 3.74 17.36
CA ALA A 145 -2.30 4.11 18.77
C ALA A 145 -2.98 5.47 19.09
N GLY A 146 -4.06 5.78 18.39
CA GLY A 146 -4.82 7.02 18.56
C GLY A 146 -4.24 8.25 17.84
N GLY A 147 -3.13 8.12 17.12
CA GLY A 147 -2.56 9.16 16.25
C GLY A 147 -2.86 8.92 14.77
N VAL A 148 -2.80 9.97 13.95
CA VAL A 148 -2.93 9.94 12.49
C VAL A 148 -1.58 10.28 11.87
N TYR A 149 -1.00 9.39 11.06
CA TYR A 149 0.36 9.50 10.52
C TYR A 149 0.41 9.69 9.01
N GLY A 150 -0.74 9.80 8.38
CA GLY A 150 -0.88 10.12 6.97
C GLY A 150 -2.33 10.43 6.61
N ILE A 151 -2.52 11.24 5.59
CA ILE A 151 -3.83 11.51 5.00
C ILE A 151 -3.97 10.58 3.80
N PRO A 152 -5.00 9.72 3.75
CA PRO A 152 -5.20 8.79 2.64
C PRO A 152 -5.15 9.52 1.29
N GLN A 153 -4.34 9.03 0.33
CA GLN A 153 -4.18 9.64 -0.98
C GLN A 153 -4.80 8.79 -2.07
N ASP A 154 -4.56 7.50 -2.04
CA ASP A 154 -5.20 6.55 -2.95
C ASP A 154 -5.41 5.20 -2.29
N SER A 155 -6.16 4.37 -2.96
CA SER A 155 -6.33 2.97 -2.61
C SER A 155 -6.27 2.11 -3.88
N GLY A 156 -6.06 0.83 -3.67
CA GLY A 156 -5.97 -0.13 -4.76
C GLY A 156 -7.02 -1.23 -4.63
N PRO A 157 -8.36 -0.95 -4.67
CA PRO A 157 -9.33 -2.01 -4.75
C PRO A 157 -9.05 -2.86 -5.98
N MET A 158 -9.12 -4.19 -5.81
CA MET A 158 -8.76 -5.14 -6.85
C MET A 158 -9.97 -5.60 -7.65
N ALA A 159 -9.72 -5.85 -8.93
CA ALA A 159 -10.65 -6.43 -9.87
C ALA A 159 -9.88 -7.28 -10.90
N THR A 160 -10.60 -7.93 -11.80
CA THR A 160 -10.00 -8.69 -12.90
C THR A 160 -10.19 -7.96 -14.22
N PHE A 161 -9.11 -7.47 -14.80
CA PHE A 161 -9.06 -7.03 -16.19
C PHE A 161 -8.99 -8.25 -17.09
N TYR A 162 -9.82 -8.37 -18.12
CA TYR A 162 -9.84 -9.56 -18.97
C TYR A 162 -10.16 -9.27 -20.43
N GLN A 163 -9.81 -10.20 -21.30
CA GLN A 163 -10.10 -10.16 -22.74
C GLN A 163 -11.26 -11.12 -23.03
N PRO A 164 -12.49 -10.63 -23.28
CA PRO A 164 -13.65 -11.49 -23.57
C PRO A 164 -13.40 -12.45 -24.72
N GLU A 165 -12.80 -11.96 -25.82
CA GLU A 165 -12.55 -12.79 -27.03
C GLU A 165 -11.63 -14.01 -26.75
N ILE A 166 -10.78 -13.93 -25.72
CA ILE A 166 -9.90 -15.04 -25.33
C ILE A 166 -10.69 -16.08 -24.53
N LEU A 167 -11.55 -15.63 -23.59
CA LEU A 167 -12.43 -16.51 -22.83
C LEU A 167 -13.48 -17.19 -23.72
N ASP A 168 -14.04 -16.47 -24.69
CA ASP A 168 -15.02 -16.98 -25.64
C ASP A 168 -14.47 -18.17 -26.47
N LYS A 169 -13.14 -18.22 -26.74
CA LYS A 169 -12.52 -19.36 -27.44
C LYS A 169 -12.68 -20.68 -26.69
N VAL A 170 -12.85 -20.65 -25.39
CA VAL A 170 -13.07 -21.84 -24.55
C VAL A 170 -14.50 -21.89 -24.00
N GLY A 171 -15.41 -21.05 -24.52
CA GLY A 171 -16.82 -21.01 -24.12
C GLY A 171 -17.04 -20.48 -22.70
N ALA A 172 -16.11 -19.67 -22.17
CA ALA A 172 -16.15 -19.16 -20.83
C ALA A 172 -16.44 -17.65 -20.78
N THR A 173 -16.90 -17.20 -19.61
CA THR A 173 -17.02 -15.78 -19.24
C THR A 173 -16.01 -15.48 -18.09
N ALA A 174 -15.95 -14.23 -17.63
CA ALA A 174 -15.14 -13.90 -16.46
C ALA A 174 -15.58 -14.74 -15.25
N PRO A 175 -14.67 -15.53 -14.61
CA PRO A 175 -15.01 -16.40 -13.50
C PRO A 175 -15.48 -15.62 -12.27
N THR A 176 -16.46 -16.14 -11.55
CA THR A 176 -17.04 -15.55 -10.34
C THR A 176 -16.50 -16.17 -9.05
N SER A 177 -15.88 -17.34 -9.16
CA SER A 177 -15.20 -18.03 -8.05
C SER A 177 -13.80 -18.49 -8.45
N TRP A 178 -12.92 -18.69 -7.47
CA TRP A 178 -11.57 -19.23 -7.72
C TRP A 178 -11.61 -20.67 -8.23
N ASP A 179 -12.64 -21.45 -7.88
CA ASP A 179 -12.83 -22.80 -8.40
C ASP A 179 -13.20 -22.77 -9.91
N GLU A 180 -14.09 -21.87 -10.32
CA GLU A 180 -14.41 -21.62 -11.73
C GLU A 180 -13.19 -21.07 -12.48
N TRP A 181 -12.42 -20.15 -11.84
CA TRP A 181 -11.18 -19.62 -12.39
C TRP A 181 -10.20 -20.75 -12.77
N ALA A 182 -10.00 -21.74 -11.88
CA ALA A 182 -9.12 -22.86 -12.13
C ALA A 182 -9.60 -23.74 -13.30
N GLN A 183 -10.92 -23.95 -13.42
CA GLN A 183 -11.51 -24.70 -14.53
C GLN A 183 -11.28 -23.98 -15.86
N VAL A 184 -11.58 -22.67 -15.93
CA VAL A 184 -11.37 -21.86 -17.12
C VAL A 184 -9.88 -21.80 -17.47
N ALA A 185 -9.00 -21.66 -16.48
CA ALA A 185 -7.55 -21.65 -16.67
C ALA A 185 -7.06 -22.96 -17.34
N ALA A 186 -7.58 -24.11 -16.92
CA ALA A 186 -7.23 -25.40 -17.51
C ALA A 186 -7.67 -25.52 -18.99
N GLU A 187 -8.84 -24.98 -19.34
CA GLU A 187 -9.28 -24.95 -20.73
C GLU A 187 -8.46 -23.98 -21.59
N LEU A 188 -8.11 -22.81 -21.04
CA LEU A 188 -7.24 -21.84 -21.71
C LEU A 188 -5.84 -22.42 -21.99
N ARG A 189 -5.28 -23.21 -21.07
CA ARG A 189 -3.97 -23.86 -21.31
C ARG A 189 -4.02 -24.84 -22.48
N LYS A 190 -5.11 -25.58 -22.68
CA LYS A 190 -5.32 -26.41 -23.88
C LYS A 190 -5.35 -25.57 -25.18
N ALA A 191 -5.86 -24.33 -25.05
CA ALA A 191 -5.86 -23.34 -26.13
C ALA A 191 -4.57 -22.54 -26.26
N LYS A 192 -3.51 -22.88 -25.46
CA LYS A 192 -2.18 -22.24 -25.44
C LYS A 192 -2.19 -20.81 -24.90
N SER A 193 -3.17 -20.43 -24.10
CA SER A 193 -3.21 -19.17 -23.37
C SER A 193 -3.14 -19.44 -21.87
N TYR A 194 -2.58 -18.50 -21.11
CA TYR A 194 -2.64 -18.50 -19.64
C TYR A 194 -3.86 -17.71 -19.18
N MET A 195 -4.41 -18.08 -18.04
CA MET A 195 -5.47 -17.30 -17.42
C MET A 195 -4.95 -15.96 -16.91
N ASP A 196 -3.86 -15.96 -16.15
CA ASP A 196 -3.26 -14.80 -15.50
C ASP A 196 -1.75 -15.01 -15.32
N CYS A 197 -1.04 -14.06 -14.75
CA CYS A 197 0.33 -14.24 -14.27
C CYS A 197 0.36 -14.30 -12.74
N PHE A 198 1.28 -15.10 -12.19
CA PHE A 198 1.58 -15.12 -10.76
C PHE A 198 3.03 -14.64 -10.54
N PRO A 199 3.22 -13.39 -10.06
CA PRO A 199 4.55 -12.80 -9.95
C PRO A 199 5.29 -13.34 -8.72
N LEU A 200 6.10 -14.37 -8.88
CA LEU A 200 6.90 -14.99 -7.80
C LEU A 200 7.83 -14.00 -7.08
N ALA A 201 8.19 -12.90 -7.73
CA ALA A 201 9.04 -11.87 -7.16
C ALA A 201 8.29 -10.77 -6.38
N GLU A 202 6.96 -10.84 -6.31
CA GLU A 202 6.11 -9.77 -5.79
C GLU A 202 5.14 -10.31 -4.72
N ALA A 203 5.62 -10.46 -3.49
CA ALA A 203 4.82 -10.98 -2.37
C ALA A 203 3.53 -10.19 -2.11
N GLY A 204 3.47 -8.91 -2.50
CA GLY A 204 2.28 -8.08 -2.34
C GLY A 204 1.03 -8.66 -3.00
N PHE A 205 1.17 -9.29 -4.18
CA PHE A 205 0.05 -9.94 -4.87
C PHE A 205 -0.50 -11.13 -4.06
N PHE A 206 0.38 -12.03 -3.60
CA PHE A 206 -0.03 -13.14 -2.72
C PHE A 206 -0.67 -12.65 -1.42
N THR A 207 -0.10 -11.61 -0.82
CA THR A 207 -0.62 -10.96 0.40
C THR A 207 -2.04 -10.44 0.19
N ALA A 208 -2.30 -9.79 -0.94
CA ALA A 208 -3.62 -9.28 -1.29
C ALA A 208 -4.64 -10.42 -1.48
N LEU A 209 -4.25 -11.53 -2.10
CA LEU A 209 -5.11 -12.71 -2.25
C LEU A 209 -5.41 -13.38 -0.89
N ALA A 210 -4.41 -13.48 0.00
CA ALA A 210 -4.61 -13.97 1.35
C ALA A 210 -5.58 -13.07 2.15
N ALA A 211 -5.42 -11.75 2.07
CA ALA A 211 -6.33 -10.80 2.68
C ALA A 211 -7.76 -10.94 2.14
N GLN A 212 -7.95 -11.15 0.81
CA GLN A 212 -9.25 -11.44 0.21
C GLN A 212 -9.87 -12.72 0.77
N ALA A 213 -9.08 -13.75 1.01
CA ALA A 213 -9.55 -15.01 1.58
C ALA A 213 -9.95 -14.90 3.06
N GLY A 214 -9.62 -13.79 3.73
CA GLY A 214 -9.96 -13.52 5.12
C GLY A 214 -8.77 -13.63 6.09
N ALA A 215 -7.54 -13.69 5.59
CA ALA A 215 -6.34 -13.76 6.42
C ALA A 215 -6.18 -12.54 7.33
N GLN A 216 -5.57 -12.76 8.50
CA GLN A 216 -5.20 -11.73 9.48
C GLN A 216 -3.78 -12.01 9.99
N TRP A 217 -2.78 -11.61 9.21
CA TRP A 217 -1.40 -11.98 9.51
C TRP A 217 -0.84 -11.38 10.79
N PHE A 218 -1.24 -10.15 11.11
CA PHE A 218 -0.71 -9.44 12.26
C PHE A 218 -1.80 -8.72 13.03
N ARG A 219 -1.64 -8.70 14.34
CA ARG A 219 -2.36 -7.82 15.25
C ARG A 219 -1.45 -7.45 16.41
N ALA A 220 -1.74 -6.37 17.07
CA ALA A 220 -1.02 -5.93 18.27
C ALA A 220 -1.95 -5.90 19.47
N ASP A 221 -1.41 -6.23 20.65
CA ASP A 221 -2.06 -6.04 21.94
C ASP A 221 -1.10 -5.40 22.95
N ALA A 222 -1.45 -5.41 24.24
CA ALA A 222 -0.64 -4.83 25.29
C ALA A 222 0.75 -5.48 25.46
N ASP A 223 0.88 -6.76 25.06
CA ASP A 223 2.10 -7.55 25.22
C ASP A 223 2.99 -7.55 23.97
N GLY A 224 2.53 -6.93 22.87
CA GLY A 224 3.26 -6.80 21.63
C GLY A 224 2.51 -7.34 20.41
N TRP A 225 3.25 -7.81 19.43
CA TRP A 225 2.74 -8.31 18.17
C TRP A 225 2.36 -9.78 18.25
N ILE A 226 1.29 -10.12 17.55
CA ILE A 226 0.84 -11.49 17.32
C ILE A 226 0.93 -11.74 15.82
N ILE A 227 1.54 -12.85 15.42
CA ILE A 227 1.66 -13.27 14.02
C ILE A 227 0.87 -14.55 13.78
N ASN A 228 0.17 -14.60 12.64
CA ASN A 228 -0.57 -15.77 12.16
C ASN A 228 -0.58 -15.82 10.63
N MET A 229 0.59 -15.92 10.01
CA MET A 229 0.70 -16.03 8.55
C MET A 229 0.32 -17.42 8.05
N THR A 230 0.21 -18.40 8.94
CA THR A 230 -0.17 -19.77 8.64
C THR A 230 -1.64 -20.07 8.94
N ASP A 231 -2.50 -19.05 8.94
CA ASP A 231 -3.94 -19.21 9.10
C ASP A 231 -4.58 -19.99 7.91
N ASP A 232 -5.77 -20.52 8.12
CA ASP A 232 -6.47 -21.34 7.12
C ASP A 232 -6.70 -20.61 5.80
N ALA A 233 -6.96 -19.29 5.86
CA ALA A 233 -7.19 -18.46 4.68
C ALA A 233 -5.92 -18.33 3.84
N THR A 234 -4.78 -18.04 4.48
CA THR A 234 -3.46 -17.98 3.82
C THR A 234 -3.08 -19.34 3.23
N MET A 235 -3.23 -20.41 4.01
CA MET A 235 -2.88 -21.75 3.55
C MET A 235 -3.78 -22.24 2.41
N LYS A 236 -5.03 -21.80 2.36
CA LYS A 236 -5.94 -22.06 1.23
C LYS A 236 -5.40 -21.43 -0.05
N VAL A 237 -5.02 -20.15 0.00
CA VAL A 237 -4.46 -19.42 -1.14
C VAL A 237 -3.12 -20.03 -1.58
N ALA A 238 -2.24 -20.35 -0.63
CA ALA A 238 -0.96 -20.97 -0.92
C ALA A 238 -1.12 -22.31 -1.66
N ARG A 239 -1.97 -23.20 -1.17
CA ARG A 239 -2.27 -24.49 -1.84
C ARG A 239 -2.87 -24.31 -3.22
N PHE A 240 -3.78 -23.35 -3.39
CA PHE A 240 -4.44 -23.09 -4.67
C PHE A 240 -3.43 -22.65 -5.74
N PHE A 241 -2.62 -21.64 -5.45
CA PHE A 241 -1.65 -21.13 -6.43
C PHE A 241 -0.44 -22.07 -6.57
N ASP A 242 -0.08 -22.82 -5.55
CA ASP A 242 0.92 -23.90 -5.65
C ASP A 242 0.49 -24.90 -6.72
N GLN A 243 -0.75 -25.38 -6.65
CA GLN A 243 -1.35 -26.28 -7.62
C GLN A 243 -1.52 -25.63 -9.00
N ALA A 244 -1.94 -24.38 -9.07
CA ALA A 244 -2.10 -23.66 -10.35
C ALA A 244 -0.77 -23.52 -11.09
N ILE A 245 0.34 -23.28 -10.37
CA ILE A 245 1.68 -23.22 -10.94
C ILE A 245 2.14 -24.61 -11.40
N ASP A 246 1.97 -25.64 -10.57
CA ASP A 246 2.36 -27.03 -10.90
C ASP A 246 1.61 -27.57 -12.13
N GLN A 247 0.39 -27.11 -12.35
CA GLN A 247 -0.44 -27.44 -13.52
C GLN A 247 -0.23 -26.52 -14.71
N ASP A 248 0.73 -25.58 -14.62
CA ASP A 248 1.02 -24.60 -15.70
C ASP A 248 -0.21 -23.73 -16.08
N LEU A 249 -1.05 -23.36 -15.11
CA LEU A 249 -2.27 -22.56 -15.35
C LEU A 249 -2.00 -21.06 -15.36
N VAL A 250 -0.90 -20.62 -14.74
CA VAL A 250 -0.48 -19.23 -14.63
C VAL A 250 0.94 -19.05 -15.16
N GLN A 251 1.18 -17.87 -15.73
CA GLN A 251 2.50 -17.49 -16.19
C GLN A 251 3.34 -16.98 -15.02
N THR A 252 4.57 -17.49 -14.84
CA THR A 252 5.48 -17.15 -13.74
C THR A 252 6.81 -16.56 -14.17
N ASP A 253 7.15 -16.56 -15.48
CA ASP A 253 8.46 -16.11 -15.98
C ASP A 253 8.63 -14.60 -15.94
N PHE A 254 7.53 -13.85 -15.88
CA PHE A 254 7.54 -12.40 -15.79
C PHE A 254 6.40 -11.87 -14.91
N GLY A 255 6.63 -10.74 -14.26
CA GLY A 255 5.62 -10.04 -13.47
C GLY A 255 4.65 -9.23 -14.33
N ALA A 256 3.53 -8.85 -13.74
CA ALA A 256 2.56 -7.92 -14.33
C ALA A 256 3.25 -6.61 -14.77
N TYR A 257 2.73 -6.05 -15.86
CA TYR A 257 3.21 -4.76 -16.40
C TYR A 257 4.66 -4.73 -16.88
N SER A 258 5.36 -5.87 -16.91
CA SER A 258 6.67 -5.97 -17.52
C SER A 258 6.56 -5.95 -19.06
N PRO A 259 7.66 -5.69 -19.79
CA PRO A 259 7.65 -5.79 -21.27
C PRO A 259 7.17 -7.16 -21.78
N GLY A 260 7.52 -8.25 -21.07
CA GLY A 260 7.05 -9.60 -21.39
C GLY A 260 5.53 -9.74 -21.24
N TRP A 261 4.98 -9.22 -20.13
CA TRP A 261 3.54 -9.21 -19.90
C TRP A 261 2.79 -8.41 -20.98
N PHE A 262 3.24 -7.18 -21.29
CA PHE A 262 2.61 -6.36 -22.33
C PHE A 262 2.60 -7.07 -23.70
N ALA A 263 3.69 -7.74 -24.05
CA ALA A 263 3.78 -8.50 -25.30
C ALA A 263 2.82 -9.69 -25.30
N ALA A 264 2.76 -10.46 -24.23
CA ALA A 264 1.87 -11.62 -24.10
C ALA A 264 0.38 -11.21 -24.07
N ALA A 265 0.04 -10.17 -23.32
CA ALA A 265 -1.31 -9.61 -23.26
C ALA A 265 -1.77 -9.07 -24.62
N GLY A 266 -0.89 -8.36 -25.34
CA GLY A 266 -1.19 -7.84 -26.68
C GLY A 266 -1.41 -8.93 -27.75
N LYS A 267 -0.80 -10.10 -27.58
CA LYS A 267 -0.96 -11.27 -28.45
C LYS A 267 -2.13 -12.20 -28.06
N GLY A 268 -2.75 -11.97 -26.89
CA GLY A 268 -3.76 -12.86 -26.35
C GLY A 268 -3.21 -14.16 -25.76
N GLU A 269 -1.93 -14.18 -25.41
CA GLU A 269 -1.27 -15.29 -24.71
C GLU A 269 -1.62 -15.31 -23.20
N ILE A 270 -2.13 -14.19 -22.66
CA ILE A 270 -2.68 -14.04 -21.31
C ILE A 270 -4.09 -13.47 -21.43
N ALA A 271 -5.06 -14.14 -20.83
CA ALA A 271 -6.47 -13.80 -20.92
C ALA A 271 -6.91 -12.71 -19.96
N SER A 272 -6.28 -12.63 -18.79
CA SER A 272 -6.66 -11.68 -17.74
C SER A 272 -5.47 -11.17 -16.92
N LEU A 273 -5.76 -10.20 -16.06
CA LEU A 273 -4.89 -9.71 -15.02
C LEU A 273 -5.74 -9.34 -13.80
N THR A 274 -5.56 -10.04 -12.71
CA THR A 274 -6.12 -9.65 -11.42
C THR A 274 -5.21 -8.61 -10.78
N SER A 275 -5.70 -7.39 -10.64
CA SER A 275 -4.90 -6.27 -10.16
C SER A 275 -5.76 -5.14 -9.57
N ALA A 276 -5.11 -4.12 -9.04
CA ALA A 276 -5.76 -2.96 -8.45
C ALA A 276 -6.26 -1.94 -9.48
N SER A 277 -7.09 -1.02 -9.02
CA SER A 277 -7.68 0.06 -9.82
C SER A 277 -6.65 0.94 -10.55
N TRP A 278 -5.48 1.19 -9.94
CA TRP A 278 -4.40 1.94 -10.57
C TRP A 278 -3.79 1.23 -11.79
N GLY A 279 -4.03 -0.08 -11.91
CA GLY A 279 -3.60 -0.88 -13.05
C GLY A 279 -4.32 -0.52 -14.34
N ASP A 280 -5.45 0.16 -14.29
CA ASP A 280 -6.24 0.56 -15.47
C ASP A 280 -5.43 1.45 -16.43
N ALA A 281 -4.68 2.41 -15.86
CA ALA A 281 -3.80 3.30 -16.63
C ALA A 281 -2.68 2.51 -17.34
N LEU A 282 -2.17 1.45 -16.71
CA LEU A 282 -1.13 0.59 -17.27
C LEU A 282 -1.70 -0.36 -18.34
N VAL A 283 -2.85 -0.98 -18.09
CA VAL A 283 -3.54 -1.83 -19.06
C VAL A 283 -3.89 -1.04 -20.33
N LYS A 284 -4.28 0.22 -20.22
CA LYS A 284 -4.49 1.11 -21.36
C LYS A 284 -3.23 1.32 -22.22
N GLY A 285 -2.06 1.02 -21.69
CA GLY A 285 -0.79 1.02 -22.44
C GLY A 285 -0.58 -0.18 -23.39
N ILE A 286 -1.46 -1.20 -23.37
CA ILE A 286 -1.37 -2.35 -24.28
C ILE A 286 -1.66 -1.90 -25.71
N SER A 287 -0.68 -2.06 -26.57
CA SER A 287 -0.81 -1.69 -28.00
C SER A 287 -1.91 -2.51 -28.67
N GLY A 288 -2.87 -1.82 -29.28
CA GLY A 288 -4.04 -2.43 -29.93
C GLY A 288 -5.04 -3.06 -28.95
N GLY A 289 -4.97 -2.72 -27.64
CA GLY A 289 -5.86 -3.23 -26.61
C GLY A 289 -7.21 -2.52 -26.50
N ALA A 290 -7.34 -1.33 -27.07
CA ALA A 290 -8.58 -0.54 -26.98
C ALA A 290 -9.79 -1.34 -27.54
N GLY A 291 -10.87 -1.38 -26.76
CA GLY A 291 -12.10 -2.11 -27.09
C GLY A 291 -12.02 -3.63 -26.97
N LYS A 292 -10.86 -4.18 -26.53
CA LYS A 292 -10.67 -5.64 -26.36
C LYS A 292 -10.67 -6.09 -24.90
N TRP A 293 -10.59 -5.16 -23.97
CA TRP A 293 -10.55 -5.44 -22.57
C TRP A 293 -11.85 -5.05 -21.89
N LYS A 294 -12.15 -5.77 -20.82
CA LYS A 294 -13.22 -5.47 -19.85
C LYS A 294 -12.70 -5.64 -18.44
N VAL A 295 -13.49 -5.17 -17.48
CA VAL A 295 -13.22 -5.34 -16.05
C VAL A 295 -14.37 -6.11 -15.43
N ALA A 296 -14.07 -7.08 -14.57
CA ALA A 296 -15.02 -7.84 -13.77
C ALA A 296 -14.60 -7.81 -12.30
N ALA A 297 -15.53 -8.09 -11.37
CA ALA A 297 -15.19 -8.33 -9.97
C ALA A 297 -14.19 -9.48 -9.85
N MET A 298 -13.40 -9.49 -8.77
CA MET A 298 -12.53 -10.62 -8.46
C MET A 298 -13.32 -11.91 -8.26
N PRO A 299 -12.77 -13.07 -8.62
CA PRO A 299 -13.32 -14.36 -8.20
C PRO A 299 -13.38 -14.46 -6.66
N ARG A 300 -14.41 -15.08 -6.10
CA ARG A 300 -14.58 -15.24 -4.65
C ARG A 300 -14.03 -16.58 -4.14
N TRP A 301 -13.50 -16.58 -2.93
CA TRP A 301 -13.06 -17.80 -2.22
C TRP A 301 -14.20 -18.61 -1.58
N GLY A 302 -15.43 -18.33 -1.91
CA GLY A 302 -16.63 -18.85 -1.27
C GLY A 302 -17.25 -17.85 -0.30
N ALA A 303 -18.10 -18.32 0.63
CA ALA A 303 -18.88 -17.46 1.51
C ALA A 303 -18.06 -16.74 2.60
N SER A 304 -16.88 -17.25 2.94
CA SER A 304 -16.04 -16.71 4.02
C SER A 304 -15.02 -15.64 3.58
N GLY A 305 -14.84 -15.47 2.27
CA GLY A 305 -13.91 -14.47 1.72
C GLY A 305 -14.60 -13.14 1.42
N PHE A 306 -13.77 -12.15 1.14
CA PHE A 306 -14.22 -10.83 0.72
C PHE A 306 -14.38 -10.77 -0.81
N GLY A 307 -15.18 -9.81 -1.31
CA GLY A 307 -15.40 -9.63 -2.75
C GLY A 307 -14.21 -9.02 -3.46
N SER A 308 -13.34 -8.33 -2.73
CA SER A 308 -12.14 -7.70 -3.26
C SER A 308 -11.03 -7.72 -2.19
N SER A 309 -9.90 -7.15 -2.56
CA SER A 309 -8.77 -6.86 -1.69
C SER A 309 -8.15 -5.53 -2.11
N TYR A 310 -7.01 -5.18 -1.51
CA TYR A 310 -6.19 -4.06 -1.96
C TYR A 310 -4.80 -4.50 -2.33
N LEU A 311 -4.31 -3.96 -3.42
CA LEU A 311 -2.91 -4.07 -3.82
C LEU A 311 -2.32 -2.67 -3.94
N GLY A 312 -1.38 -2.33 -3.05
CA GLY A 312 -0.89 -0.97 -2.87
C GLY A 312 -1.88 -0.09 -2.12
N GLY A 313 -1.76 1.20 -2.35
CA GLY A 313 -2.47 2.26 -1.66
C GLY A 313 -1.54 3.02 -0.73
N SER A 314 -1.75 4.33 -0.64
CA SER A 314 -0.80 5.25 -0.04
C SER A 314 -1.47 6.43 0.67
N ALA A 315 -0.67 7.10 1.46
CA ALA A 315 -1.02 8.32 2.17
C ALA A 315 -0.01 9.43 1.88
N VAL A 316 -0.45 10.67 2.01
CA VAL A 316 0.41 11.83 2.14
C VAL A 316 0.78 11.96 3.61
N SER A 317 2.03 11.69 3.95
CA SER A 317 2.53 11.75 5.33
C SER A 317 3.40 12.98 5.55
N VAL A 318 3.30 13.59 6.74
CA VAL A 318 4.16 14.69 7.14
C VAL A 318 5.37 14.15 7.86
N LEU A 319 6.57 14.49 7.39
CA LEU A 319 7.81 14.04 8.00
C LEU A 319 8.11 14.78 9.31
N ALA A 320 8.73 14.06 10.25
CA ALA A 320 9.02 14.58 11.59
C ALA A 320 9.89 15.86 11.60
N ASN A 321 10.66 16.10 10.54
CA ASN A 321 11.51 17.28 10.38
C ASN A 321 10.77 18.48 9.76
N SER A 322 9.52 18.33 9.38
CA SER A 322 8.70 19.44 8.84
C SER A 322 8.52 20.53 9.89
N ARG A 323 8.62 21.78 9.43
CA ARG A 323 8.33 22.96 10.22
C ARG A 323 6.93 23.53 10.00
N HIS A 324 6.17 22.92 9.08
CA HIS A 324 4.86 23.38 8.60
C HIS A 324 3.81 22.26 8.61
N PRO A 325 3.63 21.49 9.72
CA PRO A 325 2.73 20.35 9.73
C PRO A 325 1.26 20.73 9.47
N ARG A 326 0.79 21.88 9.95
CA ARG A 326 -0.60 22.30 9.75
C ARG A 326 -0.87 22.62 8.28
N GLU A 327 0.00 23.42 7.67
CA GLU A 327 -0.12 23.81 6.26
C GLU A 327 0.05 22.58 5.34
N SER A 328 0.94 21.66 5.72
CA SER A 328 1.11 20.38 5.03
C SER A 328 -0.16 19.52 5.11
N LEU A 329 -0.80 19.45 6.27
CA LEU A 329 -2.07 18.75 6.45
C LEU A 329 -3.19 19.37 5.60
N GLU A 330 -3.30 20.70 5.55
CA GLU A 330 -4.30 21.40 4.75
C GLU A 330 -4.14 21.13 3.26
N PHE A 331 -2.90 21.16 2.77
CA PHE A 331 -2.61 20.78 1.38
C PHE A 331 -2.96 19.32 1.11
N ALA A 332 -2.54 18.39 1.99
CA ALA A 332 -2.85 16.97 1.84
C ALA A 332 -4.37 16.73 1.79
N ALA A 333 -5.12 17.33 2.68
CA ALA A 333 -6.58 17.20 2.70
C ALA A 333 -7.25 17.82 1.46
N TRP A 334 -6.78 18.98 0.96
CA TRP A 334 -7.26 19.55 -0.29
C TRP A 334 -6.98 18.61 -1.47
N LEU A 335 -5.74 18.13 -1.57
CA LEU A 335 -5.28 17.25 -2.65
C LEU A 335 -6.16 16.01 -2.78
N THR A 336 -6.44 15.36 -1.66
CA THR A 336 -6.97 13.98 -1.64
C THR A 336 -8.47 13.87 -1.36
N SER A 337 -9.13 14.96 -0.94
CA SER A 337 -10.56 14.92 -0.58
C SER A 337 -11.42 16.02 -1.20
N THR A 338 -10.84 16.90 -2.04
CA THR A 338 -11.65 17.86 -2.79
C THR A 338 -11.84 17.42 -4.24
N GLN A 339 -12.96 17.80 -4.87
CA GLN A 339 -13.18 17.50 -6.29
C GLN A 339 -12.04 18.01 -7.16
N GLN A 340 -11.56 19.24 -6.89
CA GLN A 340 -10.48 19.86 -7.66
C GLN A 340 -9.15 19.11 -7.52
N GLY A 341 -8.78 18.73 -6.29
CA GLY A 341 -7.54 17.99 -6.03
C GLY A 341 -7.57 16.61 -6.67
N VAL A 342 -8.64 15.85 -6.43
CA VAL A 342 -8.80 14.48 -6.96
C VAL A 342 -8.85 14.48 -8.50
N ASP A 343 -9.61 15.39 -9.12
CA ASP A 343 -9.67 15.50 -10.58
C ASP A 343 -8.29 15.83 -11.18
N ALA A 344 -7.56 16.75 -10.56
CA ALA A 344 -6.21 17.11 -11.00
C ALA A 344 -5.21 15.93 -10.85
N GLU A 345 -5.26 15.18 -9.74
CA GLU A 345 -4.41 14.00 -9.58
C GLU A 345 -4.73 12.90 -10.62
N ILE A 346 -6.01 12.68 -10.94
CA ILE A 346 -6.41 11.71 -11.97
C ILE A 346 -5.92 12.17 -13.35
N GLU A 347 -6.08 13.44 -13.67
CA GLU A 347 -5.71 14.00 -14.99
C GLU A 347 -4.20 14.01 -15.22
N HIS A 348 -3.44 14.44 -14.22
CA HIS A 348 -1.99 14.65 -14.39
C HIS A 348 -1.12 13.50 -13.92
N CYS A 349 -1.54 12.76 -12.88
CA CYS A 349 -0.73 11.76 -12.21
C CYS A 349 -1.21 10.33 -12.44
N GLY A 350 -2.49 10.11 -12.73
CA GLY A 350 -3.06 8.78 -12.87
C GLY A 350 -3.09 8.02 -11.55
N ILE A 351 -3.54 8.63 -10.46
CA ILE A 351 -3.65 7.98 -9.14
C ILE A 351 -4.58 6.76 -9.16
N GLY A 352 -4.43 5.90 -8.14
CA GLY A 352 -5.35 4.80 -7.84
C GLY A 352 -6.76 5.27 -7.48
N TRP A 353 -7.53 4.46 -6.78
CA TRP A 353 -8.88 4.82 -6.34
C TRP A 353 -8.83 5.93 -5.29
N SER A 354 -9.67 6.97 -5.46
CA SER A 354 -9.76 8.06 -4.47
C SER A 354 -10.23 7.50 -3.11
N PRO A 355 -9.59 7.88 -2.01
CA PRO A 355 -9.99 7.47 -0.67
C PRO A 355 -11.15 8.30 -0.12
N ALA A 356 -11.54 9.40 -0.79
CA ALA A 356 -12.65 10.25 -0.38
C ALA A 356 -13.99 9.56 -0.67
N THR A 357 -14.90 9.58 0.32
CA THR A 357 -16.18 8.87 0.23
C THR A 357 -17.09 9.41 -0.87
N ASP A 358 -17.05 10.73 -1.10
CA ASP A 358 -17.98 11.41 -1.99
C ASP A 358 -17.32 11.93 -3.27
N VAL A 359 -16.02 11.70 -3.45
CA VAL A 359 -15.23 12.22 -4.58
C VAL A 359 -14.42 11.12 -5.21
N ILE A 360 -14.93 10.51 -6.27
CA ILE A 360 -14.21 9.49 -7.05
C ILE A 360 -13.48 10.05 -8.29
N GLY A 361 -13.69 11.34 -8.59
CA GLY A 361 -13.17 12.02 -9.77
C GLY A 361 -14.14 12.01 -10.97
N THR A 362 -14.22 13.14 -11.65
CA THR A 362 -15.17 13.34 -12.76
C THR A 362 -14.91 12.37 -13.92
N ALA A 363 -13.64 12.15 -14.29
CA ALA A 363 -13.26 11.25 -15.37
C ALA A 363 -13.69 9.79 -15.10
N ARG A 364 -13.73 9.37 -13.83
CA ARG A 364 -14.13 8.01 -13.44
C ARG A 364 -15.63 7.75 -13.45
N GLN A 365 -16.42 8.78 -13.61
CA GLN A 365 -17.88 8.67 -13.77
C GLN A 365 -18.29 8.39 -15.22
N GLN A 366 -17.35 8.40 -16.16
CA GLN A 366 -17.60 8.20 -17.56
C GLN A 366 -17.28 6.78 -18.03
N PRO A 367 -18.03 6.24 -18.99
CA PRO A 367 -17.68 4.98 -19.65
C PRO A 367 -16.30 5.06 -20.32
N SER A 368 -15.57 3.96 -20.34
CA SER A 368 -14.26 3.87 -20.96
C SER A 368 -14.31 3.19 -22.30
N GLU A 369 -13.95 3.88 -23.38
CA GLU A 369 -13.83 3.29 -24.71
C GLU A 369 -12.81 2.13 -24.74
N PHE A 370 -11.70 2.27 -23.99
CA PHE A 370 -10.70 1.21 -23.90
C PHE A 370 -11.28 -0.07 -23.33
N PHE A 371 -12.12 0.03 -22.30
CA PHE A 371 -12.81 -1.10 -21.69
C PHE A 371 -14.20 -1.35 -22.31
N SER A 372 -14.30 -1.27 -23.65
CA SER A 372 -15.50 -1.62 -24.41
C SER A 372 -16.77 -0.84 -24.00
N GLY A 373 -16.62 0.42 -23.63
CA GLY A 373 -17.75 1.26 -23.20
C GLY A 373 -18.26 0.96 -21.78
N GLN A 374 -17.54 0.16 -20.99
CA GLN A 374 -17.91 -0.12 -19.60
C GLN A 374 -17.75 1.11 -18.71
N ASN A 375 -18.69 1.29 -17.80
CA ASN A 375 -18.55 2.21 -16.66
C ASN A 375 -17.90 1.47 -15.46
N TYR A 376 -16.74 0.85 -15.71
CA TYR A 376 -16.07 -0.09 -14.81
C TYR A 376 -15.71 0.53 -13.43
N ASN A 377 -15.52 1.83 -13.37
CA ASN A 377 -15.24 2.48 -12.08
C ASN A 377 -16.45 2.44 -11.16
N GLN A 378 -17.64 2.75 -11.67
CA GLN A 378 -18.88 2.73 -10.87
C GLN A 378 -19.42 1.31 -10.68
N ASP A 379 -19.36 0.48 -11.73
CA ASP A 379 -19.99 -0.83 -11.71
C ASP A 379 -19.13 -1.89 -11.01
N ILE A 380 -17.80 -1.73 -11.00
CA ILE A 380 -16.86 -2.73 -10.49
C ILE A 380 -16.00 -2.17 -9.34
N PHE A 381 -15.23 -1.08 -9.55
CA PHE A 381 -14.31 -0.62 -8.51
C PHE A 381 -14.99 0.04 -7.31
N ALA A 382 -16.10 0.76 -7.48
CA ALA A 382 -16.82 1.33 -6.36
C ALA A 382 -17.41 0.25 -5.43
N PRO A 383 -18.08 -0.82 -5.91
CA PRO A 383 -18.43 -1.96 -5.06
C PRO A 383 -17.20 -2.67 -4.47
N ALA A 384 -16.14 -2.89 -5.26
CA ALA A 384 -14.94 -3.56 -4.81
C ALA A 384 -14.26 -2.83 -3.63
N ALA A 385 -14.27 -1.49 -3.63
CA ALA A 385 -13.73 -0.69 -2.55
C ALA A 385 -14.46 -0.90 -1.21
N LEU A 386 -15.73 -1.31 -1.24
CA LEU A 386 -16.55 -1.57 -0.05
C LEU A 386 -16.47 -3.03 0.42
N GLU A 387 -15.93 -3.94 -0.39
CA GLU A 387 -15.88 -5.38 -0.12
C GLU A 387 -14.47 -5.88 0.23
N GLN A 388 -13.63 -5.04 0.81
CA GLN A 388 -12.27 -5.38 1.23
C GLN A 388 -12.21 -5.91 2.66
N ASN A 389 -11.12 -6.59 3.03
CA ASN A 389 -10.89 -7.08 4.37
C ASN A 389 -10.60 -5.92 5.34
N THR A 390 -11.61 -5.53 6.13
CA THR A 390 -11.52 -4.45 7.12
C THR A 390 -10.75 -4.82 8.38
N GLN A 391 -10.37 -6.09 8.55
CA GLN A 391 -9.62 -6.60 9.69
C GLN A 391 -8.12 -6.71 9.38
N TRP A 392 -7.71 -6.43 8.14
CA TRP A 392 -6.31 -6.42 7.76
C TRP A 392 -5.55 -5.30 8.45
N SER A 393 -4.41 -5.61 9.03
CA SER A 393 -3.53 -4.65 9.68
C SER A 393 -2.12 -4.76 9.13
N TRP A 394 -1.49 -3.63 8.86
CA TRP A 394 -0.09 -3.56 8.48
C TRP A 394 0.84 -3.62 9.69
N TRP A 395 2.08 -4.00 9.48
CA TRP A 395 3.05 -4.30 10.54
C TRP A 395 4.42 -3.64 10.29
N PRO A 396 5.23 -3.44 11.34
CA PRO A 396 6.60 -2.99 11.19
C PRO A 396 7.43 -3.91 10.32
N SER A 397 8.40 -3.35 9.57
CA SER A 397 9.30 -4.12 8.70
C SER A 397 8.59 -4.87 7.56
N GLN A 398 7.42 -4.37 7.10
CA GLN A 398 6.65 -4.96 6.01
C GLN A 398 7.52 -5.23 4.77
N GLN A 399 8.38 -4.29 4.37
CA GLN A 399 9.26 -4.45 3.22
C GLN A 399 10.20 -5.65 3.37
N GLN A 400 10.79 -5.83 4.56
CA GLN A 400 11.66 -6.99 4.80
C GLN A 400 10.87 -8.30 4.80
N SER A 401 9.64 -8.28 5.31
CA SER A 401 8.74 -9.44 5.24
C SER A 401 8.39 -9.81 3.80
N PHE A 402 8.12 -8.83 2.96
CA PHE A 402 7.86 -9.04 1.54
C PHE A 402 9.08 -9.58 0.80
N ASN A 403 10.28 -9.10 1.12
CA ASN A 403 11.51 -9.64 0.56
C ASN A 403 11.69 -11.12 0.94
N ILE A 404 11.46 -11.49 2.21
CA ILE A 404 11.54 -12.87 2.69
C ILE A 404 10.56 -13.78 1.93
N LEU A 405 9.32 -13.35 1.76
CA LEU A 405 8.31 -14.10 1.00
C LEU A 405 8.68 -14.21 -0.48
N SER A 406 9.03 -13.11 -1.13
CA SER A 406 9.41 -13.08 -2.55
C SER A 406 10.63 -13.93 -2.84
N ASP A 407 11.66 -13.90 -1.97
CA ASP A 407 12.83 -14.75 -2.09
C ASP A 407 12.47 -16.22 -1.95
N GLY A 408 11.56 -16.56 -1.02
CA GLY A 408 11.05 -17.91 -0.85
C GLY A 408 10.25 -18.39 -2.05
N PHE A 409 9.32 -17.58 -2.58
CA PHE A 409 8.51 -17.95 -3.74
C PHE A 409 9.32 -18.25 -4.99
N ARG A 410 10.47 -17.58 -5.20
CA ARG A 410 11.38 -17.90 -6.32
C ARG A 410 11.88 -19.33 -6.30
N PHE A 411 11.94 -19.98 -5.13
CA PHE A 411 12.32 -21.40 -5.01
C PHE A 411 11.21 -22.35 -5.48
N LYS A 412 10.01 -21.87 -5.84
CA LYS A 412 8.97 -22.70 -6.47
C LYS A 412 9.50 -23.39 -7.72
N ALA A 413 10.28 -22.70 -8.54
CA ALA A 413 10.95 -23.28 -9.72
C ALA A 413 11.91 -24.43 -9.37
N SER A 414 12.37 -24.53 -8.12
CA SER A 414 13.25 -25.59 -7.61
C SER A 414 12.50 -26.66 -6.80
N GLY A 415 11.15 -26.62 -6.81
CA GLY A 415 10.29 -27.62 -6.16
C GLY A 415 9.87 -27.31 -4.72
N THR A 416 10.21 -26.11 -4.19
CA THR A 416 9.69 -25.68 -2.88
C THR A 416 8.24 -25.24 -3.04
N SER A 417 7.34 -25.73 -2.19
CA SER A 417 5.93 -25.34 -2.24
C SER A 417 5.71 -23.91 -1.71
N LEU A 418 4.64 -23.24 -2.17
CA LEU A 418 4.24 -21.95 -1.60
C LEU A 418 3.83 -22.11 -0.12
N VAL A 419 3.27 -23.26 0.24
CA VAL A 419 2.90 -23.61 1.62
C VAL A 419 4.14 -23.62 2.52
N ASP A 420 5.19 -24.36 2.13
CA ASP A 420 6.43 -24.42 2.90
C ASP A 420 7.12 -23.05 2.98
N THR A 421 7.06 -22.28 1.88
CA THR A 421 7.58 -20.91 1.85
C THR A 421 6.90 -20.00 2.87
N VAL A 422 5.57 -20.07 3.02
CA VAL A 422 4.84 -19.25 3.99
C VAL A 422 5.19 -19.65 5.43
N VAL A 423 5.29 -20.95 5.70
CA VAL A 423 5.69 -21.49 7.02
C VAL A 423 7.10 -21.01 7.40
N ASP A 424 8.06 -21.12 6.49
CA ASP A 424 9.44 -20.65 6.69
C ASP A 424 9.52 -19.12 6.84
N ALA A 425 8.77 -18.39 6.03
CA ALA A 425 8.70 -16.94 6.09
C ALA A 425 8.17 -16.44 7.45
N GLU A 426 7.13 -17.05 8.01
CA GLU A 426 6.61 -16.71 9.35
C GLU A 426 7.72 -16.79 10.41
N GLN A 427 8.52 -17.86 10.41
CA GLN A 427 9.63 -18.03 11.36
C GLN A 427 10.73 -16.97 11.18
N LYS A 428 11.09 -16.69 9.94
CA LYS A 428 12.09 -15.67 9.61
C LYS A 428 11.61 -14.25 10.01
N ILE A 429 10.36 -13.93 9.75
CA ILE A 429 9.75 -12.65 10.11
C ILE A 429 9.68 -12.48 11.64
N MET A 430 9.31 -13.52 12.38
CA MET A 430 9.40 -13.49 13.84
C MET A 430 10.81 -13.15 14.33
N THR A 431 11.83 -13.68 13.66
CA THR A 431 13.23 -13.40 13.98
C THR A 431 13.58 -11.93 13.67
N VAL A 432 13.09 -11.38 12.57
CA VAL A 432 13.26 -9.95 12.22
C VAL A 432 12.70 -9.05 13.32
N PHE A 433 11.48 -9.33 13.79
CA PHE A 433 10.85 -8.57 14.87
C PHE A 433 11.68 -8.60 16.15
N LYS A 434 12.09 -9.78 16.59
CA LYS A 434 12.93 -9.96 17.79
C LYS A 434 14.26 -9.22 17.67
N ASN A 435 14.91 -9.28 16.52
CA ASN A 435 16.16 -8.57 16.25
C ASN A 435 15.97 -7.03 16.23
N SER A 436 14.77 -6.57 15.91
CA SER A 436 14.38 -5.15 15.97
C SER A 436 13.94 -4.71 17.37
N GLY A 437 14.00 -5.59 18.38
CA GLY A 437 13.59 -5.31 19.77
C GLY A 437 12.08 -5.30 19.98
N LEU A 438 11.30 -5.83 19.04
CA LEU A 438 9.85 -5.93 19.14
C LEU A 438 9.44 -7.27 19.76
N SER A 439 8.52 -7.24 20.72
CA SER A 439 7.87 -8.44 21.23
C SER A 439 6.96 -9.01 20.17
N ILE A 440 7.12 -10.30 19.86
CA ILE A 440 6.25 -11.01 18.93
C ILE A 440 6.04 -12.44 19.39
N ARG A 441 4.80 -12.91 19.28
CA ARG A 441 4.43 -14.31 19.53
C ARG A 441 3.54 -14.83 18.41
N LYS A 442 3.55 -16.14 18.24
CA LYS A 442 2.59 -16.81 17.35
C LYS A 442 1.20 -16.79 18.00
N GLU A 443 0.15 -16.70 17.20
CA GLU A 443 -1.20 -16.91 17.68
C GLU A 443 -1.33 -18.31 18.29
N SER A 444 -1.91 -18.41 19.49
CA SER A 444 -2.24 -19.72 20.08
C SER A 444 -3.41 -20.32 19.31
N ALA A 445 -3.25 -21.59 18.93
CA ALA A 445 -4.28 -22.37 18.27
C ALA A 445 -5.55 -22.50 19.11
#